data_dad585716bac649a07ac9b3a1ef89a89
#
_entry.id   dad585716bac649a07ac9b3a1ef89a89
#
_cell.length_a   1.000
_cell.length_b   1.000
_cell.length_c   1.000
_cell.angle_alpha   90.00
_cell.angle_beta   90.00
_cell.angle_gamma   90.00
#
_symmetry.space_group_name_H-M   'P 1'
#
loop_
_entity.id
_entity.type
_entity.pdbx_description
1 polymer ?
#
loop_
_entity_poly.entity_id
_entity_poly.type
_entity_poly.pdbx_seq_one_letter_code
_entity_poly.pdbx_strand_id
1 'polypeptide(L)' 'NKQELISYTIIVFVTVLFVVALIWLYDAIFTKVLEYIIR' A
#
# COMPACT_ATOMS: atom_id res chain seq x y z
N ASN A 1 -12.25 18.19 -19.45
CA ASN A 1 -11.95 19.16 -18.41
C ASN A 1 -10.67 18.78 -17.65
N LYS A 2 -9.76 19.73 -17.56
CA LYS A 2 -8.46 19.50 -16.91
C LYS A 2 -8.61 19.10 -15.44
N GLN A 3 -9.63 19.63 -14.76
CA GLN A 3 -9.87 19.33 -13.36
C GLN A 3 -10.27 17.87 -13.14
N GLU A 4 -11.05 17.30 -14.04
CA GLU A 4 -11.43 15.89 -13.94
C GLU A 4 -10.24 14.98 -14.17
N LEU A 5 -9.39 15.30 -15.14
CA LEU A 5 -8.18 14.52 -15.40
C LEU A 5 -7.23 14.52 -14.21
N ILE A 6 -7.04 15.68 -13.60
CA ILE A 6 -6.19 15.82 -12.42
C ILE A 6 -6.78 15.04 -11.25
N SER A 7 -8.10 15.11 -11.04
CA SER A 7 -8.78 14.36 -9.98
C SER A 7 -8.59 12.85 -10.15
N TYR A 8 -8.74 12.34 -11.35
CA TYR A 8 -8.54 10.91 -11.62
C TYR A 8 -7.11 10.50 -11.34
N THR A 9 -6.14 11.32 -11.75
CA THR A 9 -4.74 11.04 -11.50
C THR A 9 -4.43 10.97 -10.01
N ILE A 10 -4.97 11.90 -9.24
CA ILE A 10 -4.79 11.92 -7.79
C ILE A 10 -5.40 10.68 -7.15
N ILE A 11 -6.61 10.30 -7.55
CA ILE A 11 -7.30 9.13 -7.01
C ILE A 11 -6.49 7.87 -7.29
N VAL A 12 -6.01 7.69 -8.51
CA VAL A 12 -5.20 6.54 -8.88
C VAL A 12 -3.91 6.52 -8.08
N PHE A 13 -3.25 7.65 -7.96
CA PHE A 13 -1.99 7.76 -7.22
C PHE A 13 -2.18 7.39 -5.74
N VAL A 14 -3.21 7.94 -5.11
CA VAL A 14 -3.52 7.65 -3.71
C VAL A 14 -3.88 6.19 -3.53
N THR A 15 -4.65 5.61 -4.45
CA THR A 15 -5.04 4.20 -4.39
C THR A 15 -3.81 3.30 -4.46
N VAL A 16 -2.89 3.58 -5.38
CA VAL A 16 -1.66 2.81 -5.52
C VAL A 16 -0.81 2.91 -4.26
N LEU A 17 -0.65 4.12 -3.72
CA LEU A 17 0.09 4.31 -2.48
C LEU A 17 -0.54 3.53 -1.33
N PHE A 18 -1.85 3.52 -1.25
CA PHE A 18 -2.58 2.80 -0.21
C PHE A 18 -2.32 1.29 -0.31
N VAL A 19 -2.41 0.74 -1.52
CA VAL A 19 -2.20 -0.69 -1.74
C VAL A 19 -0.76 -1.07 -1.41
N VAL A 20 0.21 -0.28 -1.85
CA VAL A 20 1.63 -0.53 -1.56
C VAL A 20 1.89 -0.49 -0.06
N ALA A 21 1.30 0.48 0.63
CA ALA A 21 1.44 0.58 2.08
C ALA A 21 0.86 -0.64 2.80
N LEU A 22 -0.28 -1.14 2.34
CA LEU A 22 -0.88 -2.36 2.90
C LEU A 22 0.01 -3.57 2.69
N ILE A 23 0.55 -3.74 1.50
CA ILE A 23 1.44 -4.86 1.19
C ILE A 23 2.68 -4.80 2.08
N TRP A 24 3.23 -3.63 2.25
CA TRP A 24 4.40 -3.41 3.09
C TRP A 24 4.11 -3.77 4.54
N LEU A 25 2.95 -3.33 5.03
CA LEU A 25 2.51 -3.63 6.38
C LEU A 25 2.35 -5.12 6.61
N TYR A 26 1.66 -5.82 5.70
CA TYR A 26 1.46 -7.26 5.80
C TYR A 26 2.79 -8.01 5.75
N ASP A 27 3.70 -7.56 4.89
CA ASP A 27 5.01 -8.18 4.77
C ASP A 27 5.80 -8.07 6.07
N ALA A 28 5.78 -6.89 6.68
CA ALA A 28 6.44 -6.66 7.96
C ALA A 28 5.84 -7.53 9.08
N ILE A 29 4.52 -7.63 9.14
CA ILE A 29 3.82 -8.45 10.13
C ILE A 29 4.17 -9.92 9.91
N PHE A 30 4.12 -10.38 8.67
CA PHE A 30 4.41 -11.76 8.33
C PHE A 30 5.84 -12.14 8.71
N THR A 31 6.80 -11.26 8.43
CA THR A 31 8.19 -11.47 8.77
C THR A 31 8.37 -11.62 10.29
N LYS A 32 7.71 -10.76 11.06
CA LYS A 32 7.79 -10.82 12.52
C LYS A 32 7.17 -12.11 13.07
N VAL A 33 6.04 -12.51 12.52
CA VAL A 33 5.37 -13.74 12.96
C VAL A 33 6.26 -14.94 12.68
N LEU A 34 6.86 -15.01 11.50
CA LEU A 34 7.78 -16.10 11.16
C LEU A 34 9.00 -16.12 12.07
N GLU A 35 9.56 -14.96 12.33
CA GLU A 35 10.71 -14.84 13.24
C GLU A 35 10.36 -15.35 14.64
N TYR A 36 9.16 -15.09 15.08
CA TYR A 36 8.68 -15.53 16.39
C TYR A 36 8.52 -17.04 16.45
N ILE A 37 8.06 -17.65 15.36
CA ILE A 37 7.81 -19.08 15.29
C ILE A 37 9.12 -19.87 15.11
N ILE A 38 10.03 -19.34 14.29
CA ILE A 38 11.30 -20.02 13.95
C ILE A 38 12.34 -19.88 15.07
N ARG A 39 12.11 -19.05 16.02
CA ARG A 39 13.03 -18.82 17.13
C ARG A 39 13.55 -20.08 17.82
#